data_3221402635e5a83df87823fde3b82e4e
#
_entry.id   3221402635e5a83df87823fde3b82e4e
#
_cell.length_a   1.000
_cell.length_b   1.000
_cell.length_c   1.000
_cell.angle_alpha   90.00
_cell.angle_beta   90.00
_cell.angle_gamma   90.00
#
_symmetry.space_group_name_H-M   'P 1'
#
loop_
_entity.id
_entity.type
_entity.pdbx_description
1 polymer ?
#
loop_
_entity_poly.entity_id
_entity_poly.type
_entity_poly.pdbx_seq_one_letter_code
_entity_poly.pdbx_strand_id
1 'polypeptide(L)'
;GGIGVQLLGLGCNGHVGFNEPPCTPEQACRVVALSPATRQQNAGHFGGNPAAVPARAITLGLEEILAAEDIHLVVTGQAKAGILGRLLALKRPDPDLPASWLLLHPRVWLWADAEALSLSLA
;
A
#
# COMPACT_ATOMS: atom_id res chain seq x y z
N GLY A 1 -17.78 3.49 -15.93
CA GLY A 1 -16.54 2.74 -15.87
C GLY A 1 -15.83 2.94 -14.55
N GLY A 2 -14.62 2.44 -14.49
CA GLY A 2 -13.81 2.45 -13.28
C GLY A 2 -13.82 1.10 -12.56
N ILE A 3 -13.22 1.09 -11.39
CA ILE A 3 -13.04 -0.15 -10.61
C ILE A 3 -14.18 -0.29 -9.62
N GLY A 4 -14.91 -1.41 -9.68
CA GLY A 4 -15.97 -1.70 -8.71
C GLY A 4 -15.39 -2.09 -7.35
N VAL A 5 -14.48 -3.06 -7.34
CA VAL A 5 -13.81 -3.53 -6.13
C VAL A 5 -12.30 -3.50 -6.31
N GLN A 6 -11.61 -2.77 -5.45
CA GLN A 6 -10.15 -2.70 -5.43
C GLN A 6 -9.63 -3.46 -4.22
N LEU A 7 -8.85 -4.51 -4.47
CA LEU A 7 -8.10 -5.20 -3.42
C LEU A 7 -6.69 -4.60 -3.35
N LEU A 8 -6.24 -4.31 -2.15
CA LEU A 8 -4.92 -3.73 -1.90
C LEU A 8 -4.20 -4.50 -0.80
N GLY A 9 -2.88 -4.63 -0.94
CA GLY A 9 -1.98 -4.95 0.17
C GLY A 9 -1.33 -3.68 0.70
N LEU A 10 -0.65 -3.78 1.84
CA LEU A 10 0.07 -2.70 2.47
C LEU A 10 1.57 -3.01 2.45
N GLY A 11 2.37 -2.14 1.81
CA GLY A 11 3.82 -2.27 1.84
C GLY A 11 4.42 -1.86 3.19
N CYS A 12 5.64 -2.31 3.48
CA CYS A 12 6.28 -2.00 4.76
C CYS A 12 6.59 -0.51 4.95
N ASN A 13 6.67 0.27 3.85
CA ASN A 13 6.79 1.73 3.90
C ASN A 13 5.46 2.45 3.72
N GLY A 14 4.34 1.73 3.77
CA GLY A 14 3.01 2.31 3.62
C GLY A 14 2.51 2.42 2.19
N HIS A 15 3.24 1.86 1.21
CA HIS A 15 2.80 1.94 -0.18
C HIS A 15 1.55 1.07 -0.43
N VAL A 16 0.71 1.51 -1.36
CA VAL A 16 -0.37 0.73 -1.96
C VAL A 16 -0.15 0.72 -3.47
N GLY A 17 -0.31 -0.46 -4.10
CA GLY A 17 0.25 -0.66 -5.43
C GLY A 17 1.76 -0.46 -5.35
N PHE A 18 2.32 0.30 -6.28
CA PHE A 18 3.71 0.78 -6.17
C PHE A 18 3.78 2.29 -5.98
N ASN A 19 2.79 2.86 -5.28
CA ASN A 19 2.80 4.27 -4.90
C ASN A 19 3.59 4.43 -3.61
N GLU A 20 4.87 4.69 -3.73
CA GLU A 20 5.79 4.81 -2.60
C GLU A 20 5.88 6.25 -2.08
N PRO A 21 6.27 6.45 -0.80
CA PRO A 21 6.36 7.81 -0.24
C PRO A 21 7.45 8.65 -0.92
N PRO A 22 7.25 9.96 -1.07
CA PRO A 22 5.99 10.66 -0.86
C PRO A 22 5.07 10.54 -2.07
N CYS A 23 3.76 10.52 -1.86
CA CYS A 23 2.83 10.57 -2.97
C CYS A 23 1.56 11.36 -2.63
N THR A 24 0.84 11.76 -3.68
CA THR A 24 -0.37 12.57 -3.57
C THR A 24 -1.54 11.87 -4.25
N PRO A 25 -2.79 12.22 -3.90
CA PRO A 25 -3.96 11.50 -4.39
C PRO A 25 -4.26 11.74 -5.88
N GLU A 26 -3.64 12.76 -6.50
CA GLU A 26 -3.84 13.07 -7.92
C GLU A 26 -2.95 12.26 -8.85
N GLN A 27 -2.00 11.49 -8.31
CA GLN A 27 -1.10 10.70 -9.14
C GLN A 27 -1.84 9.57 -9.83
N ALA A 28 -1.74 9.55 -11.16
CA ALA A 28 -2.42 8.59 -12.03
C ALA A 28 -1.55 7.36 -12.30
N CYS A 29 -2.12 6.39 -13.01
CA CYS A 29 -1.41 5.23 -13.53
C CYS A 29 -0.17 5.67 -14.30
N ARG A 30 0.97 5.07 -13.97
CA ARG A 30 2.27 5.51 -14.51
C ARG A 30 3.35 4.47 -14.30
N VAL A 31 4.46 4.66 -14.99
CA VAL A 31 5.70 3.92 -14.73
C VAL A 31 6.40 4.56 -13.53
N VAL A 32 6.80 3.73 -12.57
CA VAL A 32 7.54 4.16 -11.38
C VAL A 32 8.85 3.38 -11.25
N ALA A 33 9.86 4.02 -10.65
CA ALA A 33 11.07 3.33 -10.23
C ALA A 33 10.81 2.65 -8.87
N LEU A 34 11.19 1.39 -8.76
CA LEU A 34 11.02 0.66 -7.49
C LEU A 34 12.19 0.95 -6.57
N SER A 35 11.90 1.23 -5.30
CA SER A 35 12.94 1.42 -4.28
C SER A 35 13.68 0.10 -4.01
N PRO A 36 14.93 0.16 -3.50
CA PRO A 36 15.65 -1.05 -3.10
C PRO A 36 14.86 -1.89 -2.09
N ALA A 37 14.16 -1.26 -1.15
CA ALA A 37 13.33 -1.97 -0.17
C ALA A 37 12.20 -2.76 -0.83
N THR A 38 11.51 -2.14 -1.79
CA THR A 38 10.42 -2.79 -2.53
C THR A 38 10.95 -3.95 -3.38
N ARG A 39 12.09 -3.77 -4.02
CA ARG A 39 12.73 -4.85 -4.78
C ARG A 39 13.11 -6.02 -3.87
N GLN A 40 13.62 -5.73 -2.68
CA GLN A 40 13.94 -6.75 -1.68
C GLN A 40 12.67 -7.53 -1.24
N GLN A 41 11.55 -6.85 -1.01
CA GLN A 41 10.29 -7.48 -0.63
C GLN A 41 9.75 -8.40 -1.73
N ASN A 42 9.98 -8.08 -2.98
CA ASN A 42 9.50 -8.84 -4.12
C ASN A 42 10.51 -9.89 -4.62
N ALA A 43 11.68 -9.97 -4.03
CA ALA A 43 12.76 -10.85 -4.49
C ALA A 43 12.35 -12.34 -4.48
N GLY A 44 11.46 -12.75 -3.58
CA GLY A 44 10.98 -14.12 -3.51
C GLY A 44 10.30 -14.62 -4.80
N HIS A 45 9.71 -13.73 -5.57
CA HIS A 45 9.10 -14.03 -6.86
C HIS A 45 10.13 -14.14 -7.99
N PHE A 46 11.39 -13.81 -7.72
CA PHE A 46 12.49 -13.75 -8.68
C PHE A 46 13.70 -14.55 -8.17
N GLY A 47 13.46 -15.72 -7.59
CA GLY A 47 14.52 -16.59 -7.10
C GLY A 47 15.26 -16.09 -5.86
N GLY A 48 14.68 -15.16 -5.12
CA GLY A 48 15.28 -14.59 -3.91
C GLY A 48 16.33 -13.51 -4.18
N ASN A 49 16.55 -13.13 -5.45
CA ASN A 49 17.56 -12.16 -5.83
C ASN A 49 16.94 -10.78 -6.11
N PRO A 50 17.17 -9.76 -5.26
CA PRO A 50 16.63 -8.42 -5.50
C PRO A 50 17.09 -7.80 -6.83
N ALA A 51 18.28 -8.15 -7.31
CA ALA A 51 18.80 -7.64 -8.58
C ALA A 51 18.03 -8.19 -9.79
N ALA A 52 17.34 -9.34 -9.65
CA ALA A 52 16.51 -9.92 -10.70
C ALA A 52 15.12 -9.27 -10.78
N VAL A 53 14.72 -8.51 -9.75
CA VAL A 53 13.45 -7.76 -9.77
C VAL A 53 13.60 -6.59 -10.73
N PRO A 54 12.62 -6.35 -11.64
CA PRO A 54 12.69 -5.19 -12.53
C PRO A 54 12.88 -3.89 -11.75
N ALA A 55 13.65 -2.97 -12.32
CA ALA A 55 13.92 -1.69 -11.66
C ALA A 55 12.71 -0.75 -11.71
N ARG A 56 11.76 -0.98 -12.63
CA ARG A 56 10.57 -0.16 -12.83
C ARG A 56 9.33 -1.04 -12.96
N ALA A 57 8.19 -0.47 -12.64
CA ALA A 57 6.89 -1.13 -12.78
C ALA A 57 5.83 -0.13 -13.23
N ILE A 58 4.75 -0.63 -13.83
CA ILE A 58 3.56 0.17 -14.08
C ILE A 58 2.64 -0.05 -12.87
N THR A 59 2.12 1.02 -12.32
CA THR A 59 1.18 0.96 -11.19
C THR A 59 -0.06 1.79 -11.45
N LEU A 60 -1.20 1.33 -10.94
CA LEU A 60 -2.34 2.22 -10.75
C LEU A 60 -1.90 3.32 -9.78
N GLY A 61 -2.26 4.55 -10.09
CA GLY A 61 -2.04 5.65 -9.18
C GLY A 61 -3.12 5.73 -8.10
N LEU A 62 -2.91 6.61 -7.12
CA LEU A 62 -3.94 6.84 -6.11
C LEU A 62 -5.20 7.44 -6.71
N GLU A 63 -5.10 8.15 -7.83
CA GLU A 63 -6.27 8.68 -8.53
C GLU A 63 -7.25 7.56 -8.90
N GLU A 64 -6.77 6.51 -9.57
CA GLU A 64 -7.63 5.38 -9.96
C GLU A 64 -8.07 4.54 -8.76
N ILE A 65 -7.18 4.34 -7.80
CA ILE A 65 -7.50 3.57 -6.59
C ILE A 65 -8.61 4.26 -5.81
N LEU A 66 -8.50 5.56 -5.57
CA LEU A 66 -9.51 6.32 -4.82
C LEU A 66 -10.81 6.50 -5.59
N ALA A 67 -10.80 6.35 -6.91
CA ALA A 67 -12.01 6.37 -7.73
C ALA A 67 -12.77 5.04 -7.72
N ALA A 68 -12.21 3.97 -7.15
CA ALA A 68 -12.91 2.68 -7.02
C ALA A 68 -14.15 2.83 -6.14
N GLU A 69 -15.16 2.01 -6.40
CA GLU A 69 -16.40 2.03 -5.60
C GLU A 69 -16.14 1.51 -4.19
N ASP A 70 -15.53 0.33 -4.08
CA ASP A 70 -15.20 -0.31 -2.81
C ASP A 70 -13.71 -0.64 -2.76
N ILE A 71 -13.08 -0.38 -1.62
CA ILE A 71 -11.66 -0.69 -1.38
C ILE A 71 -11.55 -1.66 -0.21
N HIS A 72 -10.79 -2.74 -0.42
CA HIS A 72 -10.46 -3.71 0.62
C HIS A 72 -8.94 -3.74 0.79
N LEU A 73 -8.48 -3.31 1.95
CA LEU A 73 -7.06 -3.36 2.32
C LEU A 73 -6.82 -4.60 3.18
N VAL A 74 -5.99 -5.51 2.70
CA VAL A 74 -5.67 -6.77 3.38
C VAL A 74 -4.26 -6.70 3.92
N VAL A 75 -4.11 -6.86 5.24
CA VAL A 75 -2.82 -6.76 5.92
C VAL A 75 -2.66 -7.93 6.86
N THR A 76 -1.63 -8.74 6.65
CA THR A 76 -1.38 -9.94 7.45
C THR A 76 0.08 -10.03 7.90
N GLY A 77 0.29 -10.62 9.07
CA GLY A 77 1.60 -10.97 9.59
C GLY A 77 2.23 -9.91 10.48
N GLN A 78 3.13 -10.37 11.35
CA GLN A 78 3.83 -9.55 12.32
C GLN A 78 4.69 -8.47 11.67
N ALA A 79 5.24 -8.74 10.48
CA ALA A 79 6.09 -7.78 9.77
C ALA A 79 5.34 -6.48 9.40
N LYS A 80 4.01 -6.52 9.34
CA LYS A 80 3.17 -5.37 9.00
C LYS A 80 2.66 -4.61 10.23
N ALA A 81 2.89 -5.12 11.43
CA ALA A 81 2.33 -4.55 12.66
C ALA A 81 2.73 -3.08 12.87
N GLY A 82 3.99 -2.74 12.61
CA GLY A 82 4.48 -1.37 12.78
C GLY A 82 3.82 -0.39 11.83
N ILE A 83 3.81 -0.71 10.54
CA ILE A 83 3.22 0.20 9.54
C ILE A 83 1.70 0.29 9.67
N LEU A 84 1.03 -0.81 9.99
CA LEU A 84 -0.42 -0.78 10.23
C LEU A 84 -0.76 0.04 11.47
N GLY A 85 0.00 -0.11 12.55
CA GLY A 85 -0.19 0.70 13.75
C GLY A 85 -0.03 2.19 13.47
N ARG A 86 0.98 2.55 12.67
CA ARG A 86 1.20 3.93 12.25
C ARG A 86 0.03 4.45 11.40
N LEU A 87 -0.46 3.64 10.46
CA LEU A 87 -1.61 4.01 9.62
C LEU A 87 -2.87 4.25 10.46
N LEU A 88 -3.18 3.33 11.37
CA LEU A 88 -4.41 3.42 12.19
C LEU A 88 -4.37 4.56 13.21
N ALA A 89 -3.18 5.05 13.56
CA ALA A 89 -3.04 6.19 14.47
C ALA A 89 -3.26 7.53 13.77
N LEU A 90 -3.23 7.60 12.45
CA LEU A 90 -3.43 8.84 11.71
C LEU A 90 -4.90 9.23 11.68
N LYS A 91 -5.15 10.53 11.90
CA LYS A 91 -6.50 11.11 11.80
C LYS A 91 -6.74 11.81 10.46
N ARG A 92 -5.69 12.01 9.69
CA ARG A 92 -5.72 12.64 8.36
C ARG A 92 -4.59 12.09 7.51
N PRO A 93 -4.70 12.20 6.17
CA PRO A 93 -3.67 11.68 5.28
C PRO A 93 -2.30 12.34 5.50
N ASP A 94 -1.27 11.53 5.29
CA ASP A 94 0.13 11.94 5.35
C ASP A 94 0.78 11.49 4.01
N PRO A 95 1.33 12.41 3.20
CA PRO A 95 1.98 12.05 1.95
C PRO A 95 3.14 11.05 2.11
N ASP A 96 3.75 11.00 3.29
CA ASP A 96 4.83 10.05 3.58
C ASP A 96 4.31 8.65 3.93
N LEU A 97 3.00 8.48 3.99
CA LEU A 97 2.35 7.18 4.19
C LEU A 97 1.22 7.04 3.17
N PRO A 98 1.52 6.53 1.97
CA PRO A 98 0.56 6.54 0.85
C PRO A 98 -0.79 5.89 1.16
N ALA A 99 -0.81 4.80 1.93
CA ALA A 99 -2.06 4.16 2.32
C ALA A 99 -2.99 5.10 3.11
N SER A 100 -2.45 6.15 3.72
CA SER A 100 -3.26 7.09 4.50
C SER A 100 -4.25 7.87 3.64
N TRP A 101 -4.02 7.99 2.34
CA TRP A 101 -4.98 8.62 1.44
C TRP A 101 -6.31 7.87 1.38
N LEU A 102 -6.34 6.59 1.78
CA LEU A 102 -7.58 5.83 1.90
C LEU A 102 -8.53 6.40 2.94
N LEU A 103 -8.04 7.23 3.88
CA LEU A 103 -8.90 7.94 4.84
C LEU A 103 -9.89 8.88 4.16
N LEU A 104 -9.61 9.32 2.93
CA LEU A 104 -10.51 10.17 2.14
C LEU A 104 -11.62 9.38 1.45
N HIS A 105 -11.53 8.05 1.41
CA HIS A 105 -12.49 7.23 0.69
C HIS A 105 -13.64 6.80 1.62
N PRO A 106 -14.91 6.88 1.16
CA PRO A 106 -16.07 6.58 2.01
C PRO A 106 -16.32 5.10 2.24
N ARG A 107 -15.70 4.19 1.47
CA ARG A 107 -16.01 2.76 1.50
C ARG A 107 -14.74 1.91 1.48
N VAL A 108 -14.04 1.91 2.61
CA VAL A 108 -12.82 1.12 2.81
C VAL A 108 -13.03 0.11 3.93
N TRP A 109 -12.68 -1.15 3.66
CA TRP A 109 -12.64 -2.21 4.64
C TRP A 109 -11.21 -2.64 4.88
N LEU A 110 -10.82 -2.70 6.14
CA LEU A 110 -9.54 -3.26 6.56
C LEU A 110 -9.74 -4.71 7.02
N TRP A 111 -9.00 -5.62 6.41
CA TRP A 111 -8.94 -7.03 6.79
C TRP A 111 -7.54 -7.31 7.33
N ALA A 112 -7.43 -7.52 8.65
CA ALA A 112 -6.14 -7.71 9.29
C ALA A 112 -6.20 -8.88 10.25
N ASP A 113 -5.11 -9.66 10.30
CA ASP A 113 -5.00 -10.72 11.30
C ASP A 113 -4.49 -10.16 12.64
N ALA A 114 -4.51 -11.01 13.68
CA ALA A 114 -4.08 -10.61 15.03
C ALA A 114 -2.61 -10.18 15.06
N GLU A 115 -1.76 -10.81 14.26
CA GLU A 115 -0.33 -10.48 14.20
C GLU A 115 -0.11 -9.10 13.62
N ALA A 116 -0.80 -8.75 12.52
CA ALA A 116 -0.73 -7.42 11.93
C ALA A 116 -1.27 -6.34 12.87
N LEU A 117 -2.24 -6.68 13.73
CA LEU A 117 -2.85 -5.75 14.68
C LEU A 117 -2.12 -5.68 16.02
N SER A 118 -1.07 -6.44 16.23
CA SER A 118 -0.43 -6.60 17.55
C SER A 118 0.09 -5.30 18.16
N LEU A 119 0.43 -4.31 17.37
CA LEU A 119 0.86 -2.98 17.83
C LEU A 119 -0.25 -1.93 17.77
N SER A 120 -1.43 -2.28 17.26
CA SER A 120 -2.56 -1.36 17.09
C SER A 120 -3.60 -1.48 18.20
N LEU A 121 -3.65 -2.65 18.86
CA LEU A 121 -4.64 -2.97 19.90
C LEU A 121 -4.09 -2.79 21.31
N ALA A 122 -2.92 -2.20 21.43
CA ALA A 122 -2.27 -1.97 22.72
C ALA A 122 -2.96 -0.87 23.53
#